data_23fe86ed58ec1f8fd4904c61a69bef15
#
_entry.id   23fe86ed58ec1f8fd4904c61a69bef15
#
_cell.length_a   1.000
_cell.length_b   1.000
_cell.length_c   1.000
_cell.angle_alpha   90.00
_cell.angle_beta   90.00
_cell.angle_gamma   90.00
#
_symmetry.space_group_name_H-M   'P 1'
#
loop_
_entity.id
_entity.type
_entity.pdbx_description
1 polymer ?
#
loop_
_entity_poly.entity_id
_entity_poly.type
_entity_poly.pdbx_seq_one_letter_code
_entity_poly.pdbx_strand_id
1 'polypeptide(L)'
;DLAKYSGVPVWNGLTDTWHPTQMIADFMTLKERFGSLEGLTIAYIGDGRNNMANSLLVTSAILGVNVKIIAPEVLQPEDEIVALAQKHNNGADLTITDDISEVKGVDMLYTDVWVSMGEEVDFKSRIDLLLPYQINEDLLAKTENPDVIVMHCLPAFHDLNTQIGQEIYDKYGLAELEITDQVFQKYSDIIFQEAENRMHSIKAIMYNSLKNI
;
A
#
# COMPACT_ATOMS: atom_id res chain seq x y z
N ASP A 1 24.13 -8.51 -3.77
CA ASP A 1 25.13 -8.85 -4.82
C ASP A 1 25.11 -7.84 -5.96
N LEU A 2 23.96 -7.48 -6.54
CA LEU A 2 23.89 -6.49 -7.62
C LEU A 2 24.56 -5.17 -7.22
N ALA A 3 24.18 -4.59 -6.07
CA ALA A 3 24.77 -3.33 -5.60
C ALA A 3 26.28 -3.42 -5.39
N LYS A 4 26.80 -4.61 -4.98
CA LYS A 4 28.21 -4.82 -4.70
C LYS A 4 29.06 -4.96 -5.96
N TYR A 5 28.52 -5.57 -7.02
CA TYR A 5 29.31 -6.01 -8.17
C TYR A 5 28.98 -5.26 -9.49
N SER A 6 27.90 -4.47 -9.54
CA SER A 6 27.49 -3.79 -10.76
C SER A 6 28.42 -2.66 -11.22
N GLY A 7 29.16 -2.04 -10.30
CA GLY A 7 29.99 -0.85 -10.60
C GLY A 7 29.21 0.40 -10.94
N VAL A 8 27.88 0.38 -10.79
CA VAL A 8 26.96 1.50 -11.02
C VAL A 8 25.95 1.59 -9.88
N PRO A 9 25.26 2.74 -9.68
CA PRO A 9 24.21 2.85 -8.69
C PRO A 9 23.11 1.81 -8.90
N VAL A 10 22.69 1.16 -7.83
CA VAL A 10 21.60 0.17 -7.81
C VAL A 10 20.54 0.63 -6.84
N TRP A 11 19.32 0.75 -7.33
CA TRP A 11 18.15 1.13 -6.55
C TRP A 11 17.24 -0.09 -6.34
N ASN A 12 16.77 -0.25 -5.09
CA ASN A 12 15.75 -1.26 -4.81
C ASN A 12 14.41 -0.83 -5.42
N GLY A 13 13.97 -1.49 -6.48
CA GLY A 13 12.66 -1.27 -7.07
C GLY A 13 11.55 -2.01 -6.33
N LEU A 14 11.80 -3.28 -5.96
CA LEU A 14 10.89 -4.16 -5.23
C LEU A 14 11.65 -5.37 -4.70
N THR A 15 11.39 -5.72 -3.45
CA THR A 15 11.81 -6.96 -2.79
C THR A 15 10.67 -7.49 -1.92
N ASP A 16 10.83 -8.66 -1.33
CA ASP A 16 9.82 -9.25 -0.42
C ASP A 16 9.54 -8.34 0.79
N THR A 17 10.53 -7.58 1.26
CA THR A 17 10.42 -6.71 2.43
C THR A 17 10.08 -5.26 2.08
N TRP A 18 10.52 -4.76 0.91
CA TRP A 18 10.51 -3.33 0.59
C TRP A 18 10.07 -3.03 -0.83
N HIS A 19 9.32 -1.93 -0.98
CA HIS A 19 8.96 -1.34 -2.28
C HIS A 19 9.23 0.18 -2.30
N PRO A 20 10.49 0.64 -2.12
CA PRO A 20 10.79 2.06 -1.86
C PRO A 20 10.48 2.98 -3.05
N THR A 21 10.60 2.50 -4.29
CA THR A 21 10.29 3.32 -5.47
C THR A 21 8.79 3.55 -5.64
N GLN A 22 7.93 2.67 -5.10
CA GLN A 22 6.49 2.88 -5.04
C GLN A 22 6.17 4.06 -4.12
N MET A 23 6.80 4.13 -2.95
CA MET A 23 6.59 5.20 -1.99
C MET A 23 6.79 6.59 -2.58
N ILE A 24 7.78 6.76 -3.46
CA ILE A 24 8.01 8.06 -4.11
C ILE A 24 6.83 8.45 -4.98
N ALA A 25 6.24 7.51 -5.71
CA ALA A 25 5.05 7.76 -6.53
C ALA A 25 3.82 8.03 -5.67
N ASP A 26 3.62 7.27 -4.61
CA ASP A 26 2.47 7.39 -3.71
C ASP A 26 2.45 8.76 -3.04
N PHE A 27 3.56 9.17 -2.42
CA PHE A 27 3.65 10.47 -1.76
C PHE A 27 3.69 11.64 -2.75
N MET A 28 4.15 11.42 -4.00
CA MET A 28 4.00 12.38 -5.09
C MET A 28 2.51 12.57 -5.42
N THR A 29 1.76 11.49 -5.57
CA THR A 29 0.31 11.52 -5.84
C THR A 29 -0.47 12.19 -4.71
N LEU A 30 -0.15 11.86 -3.44
CA LEU A 30 -0.74 12.53 -2.28
C LEU A 30 -0.47 14.04 -2.30
N LYS A 31 0.76 14.44 -2.59
CA LYS A 31 1.13 15.85 -2.68
C LYS A 31 0.41 16.58 -3.81
N GLU A 32 0.23 15.95 -4.96
CA GLU A 32 -0.54 16.50 -6.09
C GLU A 32 -2.02 16.64 -5.72
N ARG A 33 -2.60 15.65 -5.02
CA ARG A 33 -4.00 15.63 -4.63
C ARG A 33 -4.33 16.64 -3.53
N PHE A 34 -3.50 16.72 -2.49
CA PHE A 34 -3.77 17.51 -1.29
C PHE A 34 -2.97 18.83 -1.21
N GLY A 35 -1.97 19.02 -2.09
CA GLY A 35 -1.10 20.21 -2.10
C GLY A 35 0.02 20.15 -1.04
N SER A 36 -0.21 19.52 0.11
CA SER A 36 0.77 19.31 1.20
C SER A 36 0.63 17.89 1.73
N LEU A 37 1.72 17.37 2.29
CA LEU A 37 1.70 16.13 3.08
C LEU A 37 1.49 16.41 4.58
N GLU A 38 1.67 17.64 5.01
CA GLU A 38 1.56 18.04 6.41
C GLU A 38 0.14 17.85 6.93
N GLY A 39 0.00 17.15 8.05
CA GLY A 39 -1.26 16.90 8.71
C GLY A 39 -2.08 15.75 8.13
N LEU A 40 -1.66 15.15 7.02
CA LEU A 40 -2.37 13.99 6.47
C LEU A 40 -2.26 12.79 7.41
N THR A 41 -3.34 12.03 7.45
CA THR A 41 -3.41 10.72 8.09
C THR A 41 -3.78 9.68 7.05
N ILE A 42 -2.90 8.72 6.83
CA ILE A 42 -3.10 7.63 5.88
C ILE A 42 -3.30 6.31 6.61
N ALA A 43 -4.07 5.40 6.03
CA ALA A 43 -4.23 4.06 6.57
C ALA A 43 -3.94 3.01 5.50
N TYR A 44 -3.04 2.08 5.83
CA TYR A 44 -2.91 0.81 5.12
C TYR A 44 -3.82 -0.21 5.76
N ILE A 45 -4.60 -0.95 4.96
CA ILE A 45 -5.52 -1.97 5.45
C ILE A 45 -5.34 -3.29 4.69
N GLY A 46 -5.12 -4.39 5.41
CA GLY A 46 -4.89 -5.72 4.83
C GLY A 46 -3.72 -6.46 5.48
N ASP A 47 -2.80 -7.02 4.67
CA ASP A 47 -1.60 -7.70 5.17
C ASP A 47 -0.52 -6.70 5.60
N GLY A 48 -0.43 -6.43 6.89
CA GLY A 48 0.56 -5.50 7.45
C GLY A 48 2.01 -5.99 7.41
N ARG A 49 2.28 -7.23 6.98
CA ARG A 49 3.65 -7.79 6.83
C ARG A 49 4.22 -7.66 5.44
N ASN A 50 3.40 -7.28 4.46
CA ASN A 50 3.88 -7.16 3.09
C ASN A 50 4.83 -5.97 2.91
N ASN A 51 5.53 -5.96 1.77
CA ASN A 51 6.51 -4.91 1.44
C ASN A 51 5.89 -3.52 1.32
N MET A 52 4.60 -3.42 0.94
CA MET A 52 3.89 -2.15 0.84
C MET A 52 3.60 -1.55 2.21
N ALA A 53 3.05 -2.34 3.14
CA ALA A 53 2.80 -1.92 4.51
C ALA A 53 4.09 -1.47 5.21
N ASN A 54 5.16 -2.28 5.09
CA ASN A 54 6.48 -1.97 5.64
C ASN A 54 7.03 -0.65 5.09
N SER A 55 6.99 -0.49 3.77
CA SER A 55 7.52 0.71 3.10
C SER A 55 6.70 1.95 3.44
N LEU A 56 5.36 1.81 3.48
CA LEU A 56 4.47 2.91 3.81
C LEU A 56 4.67 3.38 5.26
N LEU A 57 4.77 2.43 6.21
CA LEU A 57 5.03 2.76 7.62
C LEU A 57 6.33 3.54 7.80
N VAL A 58 7.43 3.04 7.24
CA VAL A 58 8.75 3.68 7.40
C VAL A 58 8.82 5.01 6.64
N THR A 59 8.28 5.08 5.42
CA THR A 59 8.33 6.33 4.64
C THR A 59 7.45 7.40 5.25
N SER A 60 6.27 7.06 5.75
CA SER A 60 5.39 7.99 6.47
C SER A 60 6.08 8.56 7.70
N ALA A 61 6.72 7.72 8.49
CA ALA A 61 7.52 8.15 9.65
C ALA A 61 8.61 9.16 9.26
N ILE A 62 9.38 8.87 8.19
CA ILE A 62 10.45 9.77 7.70
C ILE A 62 9.88 11.12 7.24
N LEU A 63 8.71 11.11 6.56
CA LEU A 63 8.08 12.30 6.00
C LEU A 63 7.23 13.09 7.01
N GLY A 64 7.02 12.56 8.21
CA GLY A 64 6.15 13.18 9.22
C GLY A 64 4.65 13.10 8.88
N VAL A 65 4.24 12.08 8.12
CA VAL A 65 2.84 11.81 7.77
C VAL A 65 2.28 10.77 8.72
N ASN A 66 1.12 11.05 9.33
CA ASN A 66 0.50 10.10 10.24
C ASN A 66 0.08 8.84 9.49
N VAL A 67 0.37 7.66 10.06
CA VAL A 67 0.07 6.40 9.41
C VAL A 67 -0.53 5.40 10.37
N LYS A 68 -1.57 4.71 9.89
CA LYS A 68 -2.22 3.60 10.58
C LYS A 68 -2.04 2.34 9.75
N ILE A 69 -1.47 1.29 10.33
CA ILE A 69 -1.44 -0.06 9.76
C ILE A 69 -2.54 -0.87 10.45
N ILE A 70 -3.60 -1.15 9.70
CA ILE A 70 -4.79 -1.84 10.18
C ILE A 70 -4.78 -3.25 9.59
N ALA A 71 -4.38 -4.22 10.40
CA ALA A 71 -4.13 -5.59 9.97
C ALA A 71 -4.49 -6.58 11.07
N PRO A 72 -4.89 -7.82 10.73
CA PRO A 72 -5.03 -8.89 11.71
C PRO A 72 -3.77 -8.99 12.59
N GLU A 73 -3.92 -9.25 13.89
CA GLU A 73 -2.80 -9.30 14.84
C GLU A 73 -1.63 -10.18 14.35
N VAL A 74 -1.95 -11.32 13.72
CA VAL A 74 -0.95 -12.26 13.18
C VAL A 74 -0.27 -11.77 11.90
N LEU A 75 -0.78 -10.71 11.28
CA LEU A 75 -0.24 -10.07 10.06
C LEU A 75 0.19 -8.62 10.31
N GLN A 76 0.38 -8.19 11.53
CA GLN A 76 0.95 -6.88 11.83
C GLN A 76 2.46 -6.84 11.48
N PRO A 77 3.04 -5.66 11.21
CA PRO A 77 4.45 -5.51 10.90
C PRO A 77 5.35 -6.14 11.96
N GLU A 78 6.48 -6.69 11.54
CA GLU A 78 7.49 -7.23 12.44
C GLU A 78 8.10 -6.12 13.32
N ASP A 79 8.49 -6.47 14.55
CA ASP A 79 9.06 -5.53 15.53
C ASP A 79 10.25 -4.73 14.98
N GLU A 80 11.07 -5.33 14.13
CA GLU A 80 12.22 -4.66 13.50
C GLU A 80 11.80 -3.54 12.54
N ILE A 81 10.68 -3.69 11.84
CA ILE A 81 10.12 -2.67 10.93
C ILE A 81 9.54 -1.52 11.75
N VAL A 82 8.82 -1.85 12.82
CA VAL A 82 8.27 -0.84 13.74
C VAL A 82 9.40 -0.04 14.40
N ALA A 83 10.44 -0.72 14.87
CA ALA A 83 11.60 -0.07 15.47
C ALA A 83 12.34 0.85 14.47
N LEU A 84 12.43 0.42 13.19
CA LEU A 84 13.03 1.24 12.13
C LEU A 84 12.21 2.51 11.87
N ALA A 85 10.88 2.38 11.77
CA ALA A 85 9.97 3.51 11.61
C ALA A 85 10.10 4.49 12.79
N GLN A 86 10.04 3.99 14.02
CA GLN A 86 10.21 4.80 15.23
C GLN A 86 11.56 5.54 15.28
N LYS A 87 12.64 4.86 14.90
CA LYS A 87 14.00 5.43 14.86
C LYS A 87 14.11 6.64 13.92
N HIS A 88 13.40 6.59 12.80
CA HIS A 88 13.44 7.63 11.77
C HIS A 88 12.21 8.53 11.77
N ASN A 89 11.37 8.44 12.79
CA ASN A 89 10.14 9.21 12.89
C ASN A 89 10.41 10.71 13.03
N ASN A 90 9.83 11.48 12.14
CA ASN A 90 9.89 12.93 12.08
C ASN A 90 8.57 13.57 12.57
N GLY A 91 8.05 13.09 13.70
CA GLY A 91 6.85 13.64 14.33
C GLY A 91 5.52 13.09 13.86
N ALA A 92 5.51 11.98 13.11
CA ALA A 92 4.29 11.31 12.71
C ALA A 92 3.68 10.50 13.86
N ASP A 93 2.36 10.42 13.92
CA ASP A 93 1.66 9.43 14.73
C ASP A 93 1.66 8.08 13.99
N LEU A 94 2.22 7.05 14.64
CA LEU A 94 2.30 5.69 14.10
C LEU A 94 1.37 4.78 14.90
N THR A 95 0.32 4.26 14.27
CA THR A 95 -0.66 3.34 14.87
C THR A 95 -0.59 1.98 14.18
N ILE A 96 -0.54 0.90 14.95
CA ILE A 96 -0.63 -0.47 14.46
C ILE A 96 -1.72 -1.15 15.25
N THR A 97 -2.75 -1.67 14.57
CA THR A 97 -3.95 -2.20 15.22
C THR A 97 -4.68 -3.22 14.33
N ASP A 98 -5.50 -4.03 14.92
CA ASP A 98 -6.50 -4.87 14.24
C ASP A 98 -7.91 -4.24 14.25
N ASP A 99 -8.10 -3.13 14.95
CA ASP A 99 -9.37 -2.41 15.02
C ASP A 99 -9.67 -1.61 13.76
N ILE A 100 -10.59 -2.13 12.95
CA ILE A 100 -11.03 -1.50 11.69
C ILE A 100 -11.69 -0.12 11.92
N SER A 101 -12.18 0.19 13.12
CA SER A 101 -12.77 1.50 13.41
C SER A 101 -11.75 2.64 13.38
N GLU A 102 -10.47 2.32 13.45
CA GLU A 102 -9.37 3.29 13.33
C GLU A 102 -9.23 3.92 11.94
N VAL A 103 -10.00 3.46 10.92
CA VAL A 103 -10.10 4.16 9.62
C VAL A 103 -10.80 5.52 9.75
N LYS A 104 -11.43 5.81 10.88
CA LYS A 104 -12.13 7.07 11.09
C LYS A 104 -11.20 8.29 10.94
N GLY A 105 -11.62 9.24 10.10
CA GLY A 105 -10.94 10.51 9.89
C GLY A 105 -9.67 10.43 9.04
N VAL A 106 -9.35 9.28 8.40
CA VAL A 106 -8.20 9.20 7.50
C VAL A 106 -8.45 9.92 6.19
N ASP A 107 -7.39 10.45 5.58
CA ASP A 107 -7.43 11.14 4.30
C ASP A 107 -7.24 10.17 3.13
N MET A 108 -6.56 9.05 3.36
CA MET A 108 -6.30 8.03 2.34
C MET A 108 -6.34 6.64 2.94
N LEU A 109 -7.02 5.72 2.23
CA LEU A 109 -6.95 4.27 2.43
C LEU A 109 -6.04 3.65 1.36
N TYR A 110 -5.16 2.76 1.78
CA TYR A 110 -4.27 2.01 0.92
C TYR A 110 -4.43 0.51 1.14
N THR A 111 -4.44 -0.26 0.07
CA THR A 111 -4.39 -1.72 0.15
C THR A 111 -3.51 -2.31 -0.94
N ASP A 112 -3.19 -3.57 -0.81
CA ASP A 112 -2.44 -4.37 -1.76
C ASP A 112 -3.02 -5.78 -1.81
N VAL A 113 -2.65 -6.56 -2.80
CA VAL A 113 -3.11 -7.94 -2.97
C VAL A 113 -2.90 -8.77 -1.70
N TRP A 114 -3.87 -9.60 -1.36
CA TRP A 114 -3.79 -10.43 -0.16
C TRP A 114 -2.89 -11.64 -0.30
N VAL A 115 -2.61 -12.05 -1.54
CA VAL A 115 -1.78 -13.22 -1.83
C VAL A 115 -0.80 -12.86 -2.93
N SER A 116 0.48 -12.92 -2.61
CA SER A 116 1.56 -12.74 -3.57
C SER A 116 1.76 -14.00 -4.42
N MET A 117 2.34 -13.85 -5.61
CA MET A 117 2.69 -14.99 -6.46
C MET A 117 3.63 -15.94 -5.71
N GLY A 118 3.25 -17.22 -5.59
CA GLY A 118 4.01 -18.25 -4.88
C GLY A 118 3.50 -18.64 -3.50
N GLU A 119 2.51 -17.94 -2.94
CA GLU A 119 1.91 -18.22 -1.61
C GLU A 119 0.59 -19.03 -1.71
N GLU A 120 0.36 -19.76 -2.79
CA GLU A 120 -0.93 -20.40 -3.11
C GLU A 120 -1.36 -21.53 -2.15
N VAL A 121 -0.45 -22.02 -1.32
CA VAL A 121 -0.72 -23.18 -0.43
C VAL A 121 -1.68 -22.83 0.69
N ASP A 122 -1.69 -21.57 1.18
CA ASP A 122 -2.52 -21.10 2.30
C ASP A 122 -3.60 -20.08 1.88
N PHE A 123 -3.91 -20.00 0.58
CA PHE A 123 -4.78 -18.99 -0.02
C PHE A 123 -6.11 -18.84 0.73
N LYS A 124 -6.79 -19.94 1.06
CA LYS A 124 -8.09 -19.88 1.72
C LYS A 124 -8.02 -19.31 3.13
N SER A 125 -7.05 -19.74 3.92
CA SER A 125 -6.87 -19.25 5.30
C SER A 125 -6.52 -17.76 5.33
N ARG A 126 -5.74 -17.29 4.34
CA ARG A 126 -5.41 -15.87 4.20
C ARG A 126 -6.65 -15.04 3.80
N ILE A 127 -7.47 -15.53 2.87
CA ILE A 127 -8.72 -14.85 2.49
C ILE A 127 -9.65 -14.76 3.70
N ASP A 128 -9.90 -15.87 4.40
CA ASP A 128 -10.81 -15.90 5.56
C ASP A 128 -10.34 -14.90 6.65
N LEU A 129 -9.03 -14.73 6.79
CA LEU A 129 -8.42 -13.80 7.75
C LEU A 129 -8.53 -12.33 7.29
N LEU A 130 -8.35 -12.08 5.98
CA LEU A 130 -8.27 -10.73 5.43
C LEU A 130 -9.61 -10.17 4.93
N LEU A 131 -10.60 -11.03 4.70
CA LEU A 131 -11.92 -10.60 4.20
C LEU A 131 -12.57 -9.47 5.03
N PRO A 132 -12.47 -9.41 6.37
CA PRO A 132 -12.96 -8.28 7.15
C PRO A 132 -12.25 -6.95 6.84
N TYR A 133 -11.07 -7.00 6.22
CA TYR A 133 -10.22 -5.85 5.89
C TYR A 133 -10.35 -5.40 4.43
N GLN A 134 -11.36 -5.91 3.69
CA GLN A 134 -11.63 -5.49 2.33
C GLN A 134 -12.04 -4.01 2.27
N ILE A 135 -11.46 -3.26 1.33
CA ILE A 135 -11.92 -1.89 1.05
C ILE A 135 -13.19 -1.95 0.21
N ASN A 136 -14.31 -1.67 0.86
CA ASN A 136 -15.65 -1.62 0.30
C ASN A 136 -16.39 -0.36 0.76
N GLU A 137 -17.63 -0.17 0.32
CA GLU A 137 -18.40 1.03 0.63
C GLU A 137 -18.69 1.19 2.12
N ASP A 138 -18.87 0.07 2.83
CA ASP A 138 -19.11 0.11 4.28
C ASP A 138 -17.84 0.60 5.02
N LEU A 139 -16.66 0.19 4.56
CA LEU A 139 -15.40 0.68 5.11
C LEU A 139 -15.19 2.16 4.79
N LEU A 140 -15.49 2.58 3.56
CA LEU A 140 -15.45 3.99 3.19
C LEU A 140 -16.38 4.84 4.07
N ALA A 141 -17.60 4.37 4.34
CA ALA A 141 -18.53 5.07 5.21
C ALA A 141 -17.99 5.21 6.65
N LYS A 142 -17.25 4.21 7.15
CA LYS A 142 -16.61 4.24 8.48
C LYS A 142 -15.52 5.30 8.61
N THR A 143 -14.93 5.77 7.51
CA THR A 143 -13.95 6.87 7.57
C THR A 143 -14.58 8.18 8.05
N GLU A 144 -15.88 8.35 7.89
CA GLU A 144 -16.61 9.61 8.15
C GLU A 144 -15.96 10.83 7.45
N ASN A 145 -15.14 10.58 6.42
CA ASN A 145 -14.46 11.60 5.63
C ASN A 145 -14.96 11.54 4.17
N PRO A 146 -15.76 12.50 3.72
CA PRO A 146 -16.31 12.52 2.36
C PRO A 146 -15.22 12.72 1.28
N ASP A 147 -14.07 13.26 1.65
CA ASP A 147 -12.95 13.54 0.75
C ASP A 147 -11.86 12.46 0.78
N VAL A 148 -12.11 11.34 1.49
CA VAL A 148 -11.17 10.22 1.54
C VAL A 148 -10.88 9.70 0.14
N ILE A 149 -9.62 9.39 -0.14
CA ILE A 149 -9.21 8.73 -1.38
C ILE A 149 -8.78 7.29 -1.11
N VAL A 150 -8.79 6.47 -2.17
CA VAL A 150 -8.27 5.11 -2.13
C VAL A 150 -7.15 4.98 -3.14
N MET A 151 -6.04 4.38 -2.72
CA MET A 151 -4.87 4.09 -3.55
C MET A 151 -4.53 2.61 -3.52
N HIS A 152 -3.88 2.13 -4.59
CA HIS A 152 -3.50 0.73 -4.77
C HIS A 152 -2.31 0.63 -5.72
N CYS A 153 -1.25 -0.05 -5.33
CA CYS A 153 -0.02 -0.18 -6.15
C CYS A 153 -0.20 -0.98 -7.45
N LEU A 154 -1.31 -1.66 -7.63
CA LEU A 154 -1.62 -2.57 -8.73
C LEU A 154 -0.60 -3.75 -8.86
N PRO A 155 -1.04 -4.91 -9.35
CA PRO A 155 -2.40 -5.25 -9.82
C PRO A 155 -3.41 -5.35 -8.68
N ALA A 156 -4.71 -5.24 -8.96
CA ALA A 156 -5.81 -5.40 -8.00
C ALA A 156 -6.73 -6.54 -8.43
N PHE A 157 -7.30 -7.27 -7.45
CA PHE A 157 -8.28 -8.33 -7.69
C PHE A 157 -9.70 -7.83 -7.34
N HIS A 158 -10.25 -6.97 -8.19
CA HIS A 158 -11.54 -6.33 -7.99
C HIS A 158 -12.65 -6.83 -8.94
N ASP A 159 -12.30 -7.63 -9.97
CA ASP A 159 -13.24 -8.12 -10.96
C ASP A 159 -12.84 -9.47 -11.58
N LEU A 160 -13.65 -9.97 -12.51
CA LEU A 160 -13.41 -11.22 -13.23
C LEU A 160 -12.84 -11.02 -14.64
N ASN A 161 -12.35 -9.85 -14.99
CA ASN A 161 -11.84 -9.56 -16.33
C ASN A 161 -10.41 -10.09 -16.56
N THR A 162 -9.76 -10.62 -15.52
CA THR A 162 -8.42 -11.23 -15.61
C THR A 162 -8.51 -12.76 -15.53
N GLN A 163 -7.55 -13.47 -16.14
CA GLN A 163 -7.46 -14.91 -16.02
C GLN A 163 -7.34 -15.36 -14.55
N ILE A 164 -6.52 -14.68 -13.76
CA ILE A 164 -6.30 -15.00 -12.34
C ILE A 164 -7.60 -14.76 -11.54
N GLY A 165 -8.34 -13.68 -11.81
CA GLY A 165 -9.64 -13.41 -11.19
C GLY A 165 -10.64 -14.52 -11.46
N GLN A 166 -10.69 -15.04 -12.70
CA GLN A 166 -11.53 -16.20 -13.05
C GLN A 166 -11.11 -17.47 -12.30
N GLU A 167 -9.82 -17.77 -12.23
CA GLU A 167 -9.29 -18.94 -11.52
C GLU A 167 -9.61 -18.88 -10.01
N ILE A 168 -9.52 -17.69 -9.41
CA ILE A 168 -9.89 -17.45 -8.00
C ILE A 168 -11.39 -17.65 -7.80
N TYR A 169 -12.21 -17.12 -8.69
CA TYR A 169 -13.65 -17.29 -8.64
C TYR A 169 -14.08 -18.75 -8.78
N ASP A 170 -13.51 -19.47 -9.74
CA ASP A 170 -13.81 -20.88 -9.97
C ASP A 170 -13.45 -21.76 -8.77
N LYS A 171 -12.39 -21.41 -8.07
CA LYS A 171 -11.87 -22.19 -6.93
C LYS A 171 -12.50 -21.81 -5.59
N TYR A 172 -12.79 -20.53 -5.38
CA TYR A 172 -13.19 -20.00 -4.06
C TYR A 172 -14.54 -19.27 -4.06
N GLY A 173 -15.12 -18.98 -5.24
CA GLY A 173 -16.42 -18.29 -5.37
C GLY A 173 -16.33 -16.79 -5.05
N LEU A 174 -15.14 -16.19 -5.07
CA LEU A 174 -14.92 -14.78 -4.76
C LEU A 174 -14.59 -14.02 -6.04
N ALA A 175 -15.41 -13.03 -6.37
CA ALA A 175 -15.21 -12.17 -7.54
C ALA A 175 -14.33 -10.96 -7.26
N GLU A 176 -14.20 -10.58 -6.00
CA GLU A 176 -13.49 -9.42 -5.49
C GLU A 176 -12.72 -9.81 -4.23
N LEU A 177 -11.50 -9.30 -4.03
CA LEU A 177 -10.67 -9.60 -2.87
C LEU A 177 -10.43 -8.36 -2.02
N GLU A 178 -9.24 -7.74 -2.13
CA GLU A 178 -8.79 -6.65 -1.26
C GLU A 178 -9.58 -5.35 -1.44
N ILE A 179 -10.21 -5.17 -2.60
CA ILE A 179 -11.02 -4.00 -2.94
C ILE A 179 -12.22 -4.42 -3.79
N THR A 180 -13.40 -3.84 -3.56
CA THR A 180 -14.56 -4.08 -4.42
C THR A 180 -14.44 -3.34 -5.75
N ASP A 181 -15.06 -3.87 -6.81
CA ASP A 181 -15.06 -3.21 -8.13
C ASP A 181 -15.69 -1.82 -8.06
N GLN A 182 -16.77 -1.68 -7.31
CA GLN A 182 -17.44 -0.40 -7.13
C GLN A 182 -16.50 0.66 -6.53
N VAL A 183 -15.71 0.31 -5.51
CA VAL A 183 -14.73 1.23 -4.92
C VAL A 183 -13.57 1.47 -5.89
N PHE A 184 -13.06 0.43 -6.52
CA PHE A 184 -11.99 0.55 -7.52
C PHE A 184 -12.37 1.51 -8.64
N GLN A 185 -13.54 1.35 -9.24
CA GLN A 185 -14.02 2.22 -10.32
C GLN A 185 -14.20 3.67 -9.84
N LYS A 186 -14.71 3.87 -8.63
CA LYS A 186 -14.89 5.19 -8.04
C LYS A 186 -13.58 5.97 -7.92
N TYR A 187 -12.47 5.27 -7.61
CA TYR A 187 -11.15 5.87 -7.38
C TYR A 187 -10.13 5.56 -8.48
N SER A 188 -10.57 4.98 -9.60
CA SER A 188 -9.70 4.55 -10.69
C SER A 188 -8.80 5.69 -11.22
N ASP A 189 -9.31 6.92 -11.29
CA ASP A 189 -8.53 8.07 -11.76
C ASP A 189 -7.28 8.30 -10.92
N ILE A 190 -7.39 8.22 -9.58
CA ILE A 190 -6.24 8.44 -8.69
C ILE A 190 -5.33 7.20 -8.62
N ILE A 191 -5.89 6.00 -8.69
CA ILE A 191 -5.12 4.74 -8.75
C ILE A 191 -4.27 4.72 -10.02
N PHE A 192 -4.82 5.10 -11.17
CA PHE A 192 -4.05 5.19 -12.41
C PHE A 192 -3.08 6.37 -12.44
N GLN A 193 -3.40 7.49 -11.79
CA GLN A 193 -2.44 8.59 -11.59
C GLN A 193 -1.24 8.15 -10.76
N GLU A 194 -1.47 7.40 -9.69
CA GLU A 194 -0.41 6.77 -8.89
C GLU A 194 0.48 5.87 -9.75
N ALA A 195 -0.12 5.01 -10.58
CA ALA A 195 0.60 4.13 -11.50
C ALA A 195 1.42 4.93 -12.54
N GLU A 196 0.88 6.03 -13.09
CA GLU A 196 1.61 6.93 -13.99
C GLU A 196 2.79 7.60 -13.27
N ASN A 197 2.60 8.04 -12.03
CA ASN A 197 3.62 8.66 -11.21
C ASN A 197 4.83 7.75 -10.93
N ARG A 198 4.67 6.42 -11.06
CA ARG A 198 5.80 5.48 -11.06
C ARG A 198 6.81 5.78 -12.17
N MET A 199 6.35 6.07 -13.37
CA MET A 199 7.23 6.43 -14.48
C MET A 199 7.99 7.73 -14.18
N HIS A 200 7.32 8.74 -13.65
CA HIS A 200 7.92 10.04 -13.35
C HIS A 200 8.93 9.97 -12.22
N SER A 201 8.59 9.28 -11.12
CA SER A 201 9.48 9.09 -9.97
C SER A 201 10.73 8.28 -10.32
N ILE A 202 10.59 7.20 -11.09
CA ILE A 202 11.75 6.40 -11.54
C ILE A 202 12.64 7.21 -12.49
N LYS A 203 12.08 7.98 -13.42
CA LYS A 203 12.88 8.90 -14.28
C LYS A 203 13.67 9.91 -13.45
N ALA A 204 13.06 10.47 -12.39
CA ALA A 204 13.74 11.40 -11.49
C ALA A 204 14.89 10.73 -10.73
N ILE A 205 14.71 9.51 -10.23
CA ILE A 205 15.76 8.71 -9.60
C ILE A 205 16.92 8.49 -10.57
N MET A 206 16.62 8.01 -11.78
CA MET A 206 17.64 7.75 -12.82
C MET A 206 18.40 9.03 -13.17
N TYR A 207 17.69 10.12 -13.43
CA TYR A 207 18.31 11.41 -13.78
C TYR A 207 19.25 11.92 -12.68
N ASN A 208 18.80 11.90 -11.41
CA ASN A 208 19.61 12.36 -10.28
C ASN A 208 20.81 11.44 -10.01
N SER A 209 20.67 10.15 -10.24
CA SER A 209 21.78 9.19 -10.11
C SER A 209 22.86 9.43 -11.15
N LEU A 210 22.46 9.62 -12.43
CA LEU A 210 23.38 9.81 -13.53
C LEU A 210 24.03 11.21 -13.56
N LYS A 211 23.34 12.24 -13.04
CA LYS A 211 23.88 13.60 -12.99
C LYS A 211 25.06 13.74 -12.02
N ASN A 212 25.17 12.84 -11.05
CA ASN A 212 26.17 12.90 -9.99
C ASN A 212 27.30 11.85 -10.19
N ILE A 213 27.35 11.18 -11.35
CA ILE A 213 28.45 10.34 -11.83
C ILE A 213 29.33 11.17 -12.78
#